data_a5975a36d8c15c526899e388e4da1232
#
_entry.id   a5975a36d8c15c526899e388e4da1232
#
_cell.length_a   1.000
_cell.length_b   1.000
_cell.length_c   1.000
_cell.angle_alpha   90.00
_cell.angle_beta   90.00
_cell.angle_gamma   90.00
#
_symmetry.space_group_name_H-M   'P 1'
#
loop_
_entity.id
_entity.type
_entity.pdbx_description
1 polymer ?
#
loop_
_entity_poly.entity_id
_entity_poly.type
_entity_poly.pdbx_seq_one_letter_code
_entity_poly.pdbx_strand_id
1 'polypeptide(L)'
;MRKFSILLALLLVFSLAGCGGKDSAKADIFDLVEENSDTILEACTQLDAEALEQLEGITRVHVTDGYILVYCTGSGIAPSSQDHGFYYAPDGQPVAVFDGQILCGTDELNPEGDGFVYLDSGQNRFYTEHIMGNLYYYSASF
;
A
#
# COMPACT_ATOMS: atom_id res chain seq x y z
N MET A 1 -38.48 -30.73 -22.07
CA MET A 1 -37.38 -31.15 -21.20
C MET A 1 -36.03 -30.49 -21.56
N ARG A 2 -36.01 -29.30 -22.13
CA ARG A 2 -34.72 -28.62 -22.52
C ARG A 2 -34.45 -27.31 -21.77
N LYS A 3 -35.20 -27.04 -20.70
CA LYS A 3 -35.07 -25.77 -19.94
C LYS A 3 -34.45 -25.90 -18.55
N PHE A 4 -34.05 -27.09 -18.12
CA PHE A 4 -33.41 -27.31 -16.80
C PHE A 4 -31.90 -27.38 -16.82
N SER A 5 -31.26 -27.50 -17.99
CA SER A 5 -29.78 -27.60 -18.08
C SER A 5 -29.06 -26.26 -18.10
N ILE A 6 -29.75 -25.13 -18.29
CA ILE A 6 -29.11 -23.81 -18.36
C ILE A 6 -28.97 -23.18 -16.97
N LEU A 7 -29.78 -23.59 -16.00
CA LEU A 7 -29.75 -23.04 -14.64
C LEU A 7 -28.62 -23.62 -13.79
N LEU A 8 -28.11 -24.80 -14.12
CA LEU A 8 -27.00 -25.44 -13.37
C LEU A 8 -25.63 -24.95 -13.79
N ALA A 9 -25.51 -24.40 -15.00
CA ALA A 9 -24.23 -23.85 -15.49
C ALA A 9 -23.91 -22.44 -14.97
N LEU A 10 -24.91 -21.71 -14.45
CA LEU A 10 -24.74 -20.35 -13.93
C LEU A 10 -24.35 -20.30 -12.46
N LEU A 11 -24.45 -21.43 -11.74
CA LEU A 11 -24.12 -21.53 -10.30
C LEU A 11 -22.67 -21.94 -10.01
N LEU A 12 -21.89 -22.26 -11.04
CA LEU A 12 -20.50 -22.71 -10.92
C LEU A 12 -19.45 -21.62 -11.20
N VAL A 13 -19.86 -20.40 -11.51
CA VAL A 13 -18.93 -19.30 -11.82
C VAL A 13 -18.62 -18.40 -10.61
N PHE A 14 -19.30 -18.59 -9.47
CA PHE A 14 -19.15 -17.73 -8.28
C PHE A 14 -18.23 -18.27 -7.18
N SER A 15 -17.46 -19.31 -7.42
CA SER A 15 -16.60 -19.92 -6.37
C SER A 15 -15.10 -19.78 -6.59
N LEU A 16 -14.63 -18.80 -7.37
CA LEU A 16 -13.20 -18.52 -7.55
C LEU A 16 -12.77 -17.11 -7.08
N ALA A 17 -13.55 -16.49 -6.21
CA ALA A 17 -13.17 -15.25 -5.55
C ALA A 17 -12.82 -15.54 -4.09
N GLY A 18 -11.63 -16.11 -3.85
CA GLY A 18 -11.22 -16.38 -2.49
C GLY A 18 -9.83 -16.98 -2.39
N CYS A 19 -8.78 -16.20 -2.65
CA CYS A 19 -7.44 -16.42 -2.11
C CYS A 19 -6.57 -15.20 -2.44
N GLY A 20 -6.61 -14.16 -1.60
CA GLY A 20 -5.82 -12.99 -1.84
C GLY A 20 -5.53 -12.20 -0.56
N GLY A 21 -4.81 -12.82 0.41
CA GLY A 21 -4.49 -12.09 1.64
C GLY A 21 -3.39 -11.04 1.50
N LYS A 22 -2.38 -11.26 0.68
CA LYS A 22 -1.25 -10.33 0.49
C LYS A 22 -1.42 -9.41 -0.71
N ASP A 23 -1.95 -9.93 -1.80
CA ASP A 23 -2.16 -9.16 -3.03
C ASP A 23 -3.38 -8.23 -2.94
N SER A 24 -4.36 -8.53 -2.07
CA SER A 24 -5.55 -7.68 -1.91
C SER A 24 -5.22 -6.35 -1.26
N ALA A 25 -4.43 -6.31 -0.18
CA ALA A 25 -4.08 -5.06 0.51
C ALA A 25 -3.33 -4.09 -0.41
N LYS A 26 -2.42 -4.59 -1.24
CA LYS A 26 -1.72 -3.79 -2.25
C LYS A 26 -2.71 -3.24 -3.28
N ALA A 27 -3.56 -4.09 -3.86
CA ALA A 27 -4.56 -3.68 -4.86
C ALA A 27 -5.52 -2.63 -4.28
N ASP A 28 -6.02 -2.84 -3.07
CA ASP A 28 -6.91 -1.90 -2.39
C ASP A 28 -6.26 -0.52 -2.19
N ILE A 29 -4.94 -0.48 -1.89
CA ILE A 29 -4.20 0.78 -1.73
C ILE A 29 -3.97 1.47 -3.07
N PHE A 30 -3.64 0.72 -4.12
CA PHE A 30 -3.53 1.29 -5.47
C PHE A 30 -4.86 1.88 -5.92
N ASP A 31 -5.97 1.17 -5.75
CA ASP A 31 -7.32 1.65 -6.08
C ASP A 31 -7.69 2.90 -5.25
N LEU A 32 -7.41 2.90 -3.93
CA LEU A 32 -7.63 4.05 -3.06
C LEU A 32 -6.89 5.30 -3.57
N VAL A 33 -5.61 5.15 -3.93
CA VAL A 33 -4.79 6.26 -4.42
C VAL A 33 -5.27 6.74 -5.79
N GLU A 34 -5.57 5.84 -6.71
CA GLU A 34 -6.03 6.18 -8.06
C GLU A 34 -7.41 6.86 -8.03
N GLU A 35 -8.36 6.35 -7.26
CA GLU A 35 -9.71 6.91 -7.13
C GLU A 35 -9.74 8.29 -6.45
N ASN A 36 -8.79 8.57 -5.56
CA ASN A 36 -8.69 9.83 -4.81
C ASN A 36 -7.45 10.66 -5.16
N SER A 37 -6.86 10.41 -6.33
CA SER A 37 -5.56 10.97 -6.73
C SER A 37 -5.47 12.49 -6.60
N ASP A 38 -6.46 13.24 -7.06
CA ASP A 38 -6.46 14.70 -7.00
C ASP A 38 -6.45 15.20 -5.55
N THR A 39 -7.31 14.62 -4.70
CA THR A 39 -7.39 14.99 -3.27
C THR A 39 -6.10 14.61 -2.54
N ILE A 40 -5.56 13.42 -2.79
CA ILE A 40 -4.33 12.94 -2.15
C ILE A 40 -3.13 13.80 -2.57
N LEU A 41 -2.96 14.08 -3.85
CA LEU A 41 -1.85 14.90 -4.35
C LEU A 41 -1.93 16.33 -3.84
N GLU A 42 -3.12 16.93 -3.78
CA GLU A 42 -3.32 18.26 -3.21
C GLU A 42 -2.94 18.27 -1.72
N ALA A 43 -3.49 17.36 -0.93
CA ALA A 43 -3.18 17.24 0.50
C ALA A 43 -1.69 16.99 0.75
N CYS A 44 -1.05 16.12 -0.02
CA CYS A 44 0.39 15.86 0.07
C CYS A 44 1.23 17.09 -0.24
N THR A 45 0.89 17.83 -1.29
CA THR A 45 1.61 19.04 -1.66
C THR A 45 1.51 20.14 -0.60
N GLN A 46 0.38 20.19 0.11
CA GLN A 46 0.12 21.13 1.21
C GLN A 46 0.58 20.61 2.57
N LEU A 47 1.06 19.39 2.67
CA LEU A 47 1.37 18.67 3.91
C LEU A 47 0.17 18.60 4.86
N ASP A 48 -1.04 18.46 4.31
CA ASP A 48 -2.30 18.42 5.04
C ASP A 48 -2.67 16.98 5.44
N ALA A 49 -2.17 16.57 6.59
CA ALA A 49 -2.45 15.25 7.16
C ALA A 49 -3.93 15.06 7.51
N GLU A 50 -4.61 16.12 7.96
CA GLU A 50 -6.01 16.06 8.39
C GLU A 50 -6.94 15.74 7.21
N ALA A 51 -6.69 16.33 6.05
CA ALA A 51 -7.45 16.04 4.83
C ALA A 51 -7.30 14.57 4.40
N LEU A 52 -6.12 13.97 4.56
CA LEU A 52 -5.88 12.57 4.26
C LEU A 52 -6.57 11.63 5.27
N GLU A 53 -6.54 11.94 6.56
CA GLU A 53 -7.16 11.11 7.60
C GLU A 53 -8.69 11.00 7.48
N GLN A 54 -9.33 11.90 6.71
CA GLN A 54 -10.77 11.84 6.43
C GLN A 54 -11.13 10.86 5.30
N LEU A 55 -10.16 10.39 4.53
CA LEU A 55 -10.42 9.40 3.47
C LEU A 55 -10.62 8.01 4.07
N GLU A 56 -11.67 7.33 3.61
CA GLU A 56 -11.91 5.93 3.97
C GLU A 56 -10.73 5.05 3.52
N GLY A 57 -10.29 4.14 4.39
CA GLY A 57 -9.13 3.27 4.12
C GLY A 57 -7.81 3.82 4.66
N ILE A 58 -7.76 5.05 5.17
CA ILE A 58 -6.60 5.62 5.84
C ILE A 58 -6.79 5.56 7.35
N THR A 59 -5.82 5.00 8.06
CA THR A 59 -5.88 4.82 9.50
C THR A 59 -5.05 5.87 10.24
N ARG A 60 -3.89 6.24 9.71
CA ARG A 60 -2.95 7.16 10.37
C ARG A 60 -2.07 7.85 9.34
N VAL A 61 -1.76 9.11 9.58
CA VAL A 61 -0.88 9.92 8.74
C VAL A 61 0.23 10.54 9.59
N HIS A 62 1.46 10.47 9.09
CA HIS A 62 2.62 11.14 9.67
C HIS A 62 3.26 12.07 8.64
N VAL A 63 3.65 13.26 9.09
CA VAL A 63 4.41 14.22 8.28
C VAL A 63 5.81 14.33 8.87
N THR A 64 6.83 14.12 8.06
CA THR A 64 8.23 14.20 8.45
C THR A 64 9.11 14.65 7.29
N ASP A 65 9.90 15.72 7.48
CA ASP A 65 10.87 16.22 6.48
C ASP A 65 10.30 16.43 5.06
N GLY A 66 9.03 16.85 4.96
CA GLY A 66 8.33 17.03 3.69
C GLY A 66 7.73 15.76 3.10
N TYR A 67 8.00 14.60 3.68
CA TYR A 67 7.30 13.34 3.37
C TYR A 67 5.96 13.27 4.09
N ILE A 68 5.00 12.62 3.47
CA ILE A 68 3.77 12.18 4.14
C ILE A 68 3.73 10.66 4.08
N LEU A 69 3.65 10.04 5.26
CA LEU A 69 3.63 8.59 5.44
C LEU A 69 2.24 8.18 5.91
N VAL A 70 1.55 7.35 5.11
CA VAL A 70 0.15 6.97 5.33
C VAL A 70 0.07 5.48 5.64
N TYR A 71 -0.43 5.16 6.82
CA TYR A 71 -0.74 3.79 7.21
C TYR A 71 -2.20 3.48 6.89
N CYS A 72 -2.43 2.41 6.14
CA CYS A 72 -3.77 1.99 5.73
C CYS A 72 -4.25 0.76 6.50
N THR A 73 -3.48 -0.31 6.50
CA THR A 73 -3.88 -1.58 7.13
C THR A 73 -2.69 -2.42 7.56
N GLY A 74 -2.91 -3.31 8.51
CA GLY A 74 -1.93 -4.30 8.94
C GLY A 74 -2.59 -5.62 9.29
N SER A 75 -1.81 -6.68 9.31
CA SER A 75 -2.25 -8.03 9.65
C SER A 75 -1.17 -8.79 10.40
N GLY A 76 -1.58 -9.83 11.11
CA GLY A 76 -0.68 -10.68 11.89
C GLY A 76 -0.56 -10.27 13.36
N ILE A 77 0.19 -11.07 14.09
CA ILE A 77 0.51 -10.86 15.52
C ILE A 77 2.03 -10.91 15.63
N ALA A 78 2.63 -9.97 16.36
CA ALA A 78 4.07 -9.99 16.60
C ALA A 78 4.53 -11.39 17.09
N PRO A 79 5.65 -11.93 16.57
CA PRO A 79 6.65 -11.28 15.73
C PRO A 79 6.41 -11.36 14.21
N SER A 80 5.24 -11.81 13.74
CA SER A 80 4.94 -12.02 12.32
C SER A 80 3.81 -11.11 11.87
N SER A 81 4.03 -9.79 11.89
CA SER A 81 3.09 -8.78 11.42
C SER A 81 3.49 -8.23 10.05
N GLN A 82 2.50 -7.70 9.34
CA GLN A 82 2.68 -7.04 8.07
C GLN A 82 1.83 -5.77 8.02
N ASP A 83 2.48 -4.64 7.72
CA ASP A 83 1.85 -3.34 7.59
C ASP A 83 1.88 -2.88 6.14
N HIS A 84 0.84 -2.15 5.72
CA HIS A 84 0.67 -1.65 4.36
C HIS A 84 0.19 -0.21 4.37
N GLY A 85 0.69 0.57 3.42
CA GLY A 85 0.29 1.93 3.21
C GLY A 85 0.88 2.54 1.95
N PHE A 86 0.89 3.85 1.90
CA PHE A 86 1.57 4.60 0.85
C PHE A 86 2.27 5.83 1.44
N TYR A 87 3.13 6.45 0.66
CA TYR A 87 3.79 7.69 1.06
C TYR A 87 4.00 8.62 -0.13
N TYR A 88 4.11 9.91 0.19
CA TYR A 88 4.52 10.95 -0.73
C TYR A 88 6.00 11.27 -0.49
N ALA A 89 6.80 11.19 -1.56
CA ALA A 89 8.22 11.56 -1.57
C ALA A 89 8.40 12.90 -2.27
N PRO A 90 8.79 13.98 -1.58
CA PRO A 90 8.88 15.32 -2.18
C PRO A 90 9.90 15.42 -3.31
N ASP A 91 10.94 14.60 -3.28
CA ASP A 91 11.99 14.51 -4.30
C ASP A 91 11.68 13.47 -5.41
N GLY A 92 10.56 12.74 -5.29
CA GLY A 92 10.15 11.71 -6.24
C GLY A 92 11.03 10.46 -6.21
N GLN A 93 11.79 10.24 -5.14
CA GLN A 93 12.65 9.06 -4.99
C GLN A 93 12.08 8.07 -3.98
N PRO A 94 12.17 6.74 -4.25
CA PRO A 94 11.71 5.74 -3.32
C PRO A 94 12.59 5.69 -2.07
N VAL A 95 11.96 5.39 -0.93
CA VAL A 95 12.62 5.21 0.37
C VAL A 95 12.00 4.01 1.09
N ALA A 96 12.68 3.46 2.09
CA ALA A 96 12.05 2.52 3.00
C ALA A 96 11.42 3.28 4.17
N VAL A 97 10.15 2.95 4.46
CA VAL A 97 9.38 3.62 5.53
C VAL A 97 8.75 2.61 6.47
N PHE A 98 8.66 3.00 7.74
CA PHE A 98 7.93 2.25 8.75
C PHE A 98 7.60 3.13 9.96
N ASP A 99 6.40 2.94 10.50
CA ASP A 99 5.88 3.58 11.72
C ASP A 99 6.16 5.10 11.79
N GLY A 100 5.86 5.79 10.70
CA GLY A 100 6.05 7.24 10.59
C GLY A 100 7.49 7.69 10.44
N GLN A 101 8.42 6.80 10.11
CA GLN A 101 9.84 7.08 9.94
C GLN A 101 10.36 6.65 8.56
N ILE A 102 11.36 7.36 8.07
CA ILE A 102 12.16 6.95 6.93
C ILE A 102 13.35 6.15 7.47
N LEU A 103 13.48 4.90 7.03
CA LEU A 103 14.51 3.98 7.50
C LEU A 103 15.80 4.10 6.71
N CYS A 104 15.70 4.25 5.40
CA CYS A 104 16.85 4.43 4.53
C CYS A 104 16.46 5.16 3.24
N GLY A 105 17.44 5.74 2.58
CA GLY A 105 17.29 6.39 1.27
C GLY A 105 17.40 5.41 0.10
N THR A 106 17.26 5.95 -1.09
CA THR A 106 17.25 5.19 -2.35
C THR A 106 18.53 4.36 -2.56
N ASP A 107 19.67 4.84 -2.11
CA ASP A 107 20.98 4.18 -2.31
C ASP A 107 21.11 2.83 -1.56
N GLU A 108 20.26 2.60 -0.56
CA GLU A 108 20.25 1.37 0.23
C GLU A 108 19.17 0.38 -0.23
N LEU A 109 18.35 0.76 -1.21
CA LEU A 109 17.31 -0.08 -1.76
C LEU A 109 17.85 -1.02 -2.84
N ASN A 110 17.35 -2.26 -2.84
CA ASN A 110 17.66 -3.25 -3.86
C ASN A 110 16.45 -3.46 -4.77
N PRO A 111 16.61 -3.53 -6.10
CA PRO A 111 15.52 -3.82 -7.03
C PRO A 111 14.89 -5.18 -6.74
N GLU A 112 13.55 -5.23 -6.73
CA GLU A 112 12.79 -6.47 -6.60
C GLU A 112 11.41 -6.35 -7.28
N GLY A 113 11.18 -7.16 -8.32
CA GLY A 113 9.93 -7.10 -9.09
C GLY A 113 9.74 -5.71 -9.72
N ASP A 114 8.56 -5.13 -9.47
CA ASP A 114 8.20 -3.79 -9.97
C ASP A 114 8.63 -2.67 -9.01
N GLY A 115 9.30 -3.00 -7.91
CA GLY A 115 9.69 -2.05 -6.88
C GLY A 115 11.09 -2.30 -6.32
N PHE A 116 11.24 -1.98 -5.06
CA PHE A 116 12.51 -2.07 -4.33
C PHE A 116 12.30 -2.64 -2.94
N VAL A 117 13.36 -3.22 -2.37
CA VAL A 117 13.35 -3.78 -1.03
C VAL A 117 14.55 -3.28 -0.22
N TYR A 118 14.30 -3.04 1.06
CA TYR A 118 15.31 -2.87 2.10
C TYR A 118 15.16 -3.99 3.13
N LEU A 119 16.27 -4.61 3.51
CA LEU A 119 16.35 -5.61 4.56
C LEU A 119 17.20 -5.05 5.70
N ASP A 120 16.64 -4.96 6.89
CA ASP A 120 17.41 -4.55 8.05
C ASP A 120 18.26 -5.69 8.63
N SER A 121 19.05 -5.39 9.66
CA SER A 121 19.90 -6.38 10.34
C SER A 121 19.10 -7.50 11.06
N GLY A 122 17.81 -7.27 11.34
CA GLY A 122 16.88 -8.24 11.93
C GLY A 122 16.17 -9.10 10.89
N GLN A 123 16.47 -8.90 9.58
CA GLN A 123 15.81 -9.52 8.45
C GLN A 123 14.34 -9.08 8.26
N ASN A 124 13.93 -7.98 8.89
CA ASN A 124 12.67 -7.34 8.57
C ASN A 124 12.74 -6.80 7.15
N ARG A 125 11.61 -6.91 6.44
CA ARG A 125 11.54 -6.60 5.03
C ARG A 125 10.65 -5.39 4.80
N PHE A 126 11.19 -4.39 4.13
CA PHE A 126 10.49 -3.16 3.76
C PHE A 126 10.49 -3.04 2.23
N TYR A 127 9.31 -3.19 1.64
CA TYR A 127 9.12 -3.11 0.18
C TYR A 127 8.46 -1.78 -0.19
N THR A 128 8.86 -1.22 -1.32
CA THR A 128 8.25 -0.02 -1.89
C THR A 128 8.08 -0.14 -3.40
N GLU A 129 7.01 0.45 -3.93
CA GLU A 129 6.69 0.42 -5.37
C GLU A 129 5.99 1.71 -5.78
N HIS A 130 6.35 2.23 -6.94
CA HIS A 130 5.74 3.43 -7.49
C HIS A 130 4.26 3.22 -7.84
N ILE A 131 3.39 4.14 -7.40
CA ILE A 131 1.98 4.16 -7.79
C ILE A 131 1.79 5.18 -8.92
N MET A 132 1.96 6.46 -8.62
CA MET A 132 1.84 7.56 -9.57
C MET A 132 2.52 8.83 -9.02
N GLY A 133 3.01 9.70 -9.90
CA GLY A 133 3.67 10.96 -9.49
C GLY A 133 4.75 10.71 -8.44
N ASN A 134 4.64 11.36 -7.29
CA ASN A 134 5.51 11.19 -6.13
C ASN A 134 4.93 10.26 -5.06
N LEU A 135 3.93 9.44 -5.41
CA LEU A 135 3.26 8.50 -4.51
C LEU A 135 3.79 7.08 -4.72
N TYR A 136 4.11 6.43 -3.61
CA TYR A 136 4.66 5.09 -3.54
C TYR A 136 3.87 4.23 -2.55
N TYR A 137 3.60 2.99 -2.92
CA TYR A 137 3.13 1.96 -2.01
C TYR A 137 4.29 1.45 -1.14
N TYR A 138 3.99 1.05 0.09
CA TYR A 138 4.93 0.31 0.92
C TYR A 138 4.27 -0.85 1.67
N SER A 139 5.07 -1.86 1.96
CA SER A 139 4.74 -2.89 2.95
C SER A 139 5.95 -3.16 3.85
N ALA A 140 5.67 -3.38 5.14
CA ALA A 140 6.67 -3.77 6.13
C ALA A 140 6.31 -5.14 6.71
N SER A 141 7.26 -6.06 6.75
CA SER A 141 7.08 -7.42 7.27
C SER A 141 8.13 -7.72 8.35
N PHE A 142 7.68 -8.30 9.48
CA PHE A 142 8.46 -8.60 10.69
C PHE A 142 8.45 -10.07 11.00
#